data_7d7bdd2aa9a7a8e229b08ef3ca09322d
#
_entry.id   7d7bdd2aa9a7a8e229b08ef3ca09322d
#
_cell.length_a   1.000
_cell.length_b   1.000
_cell.length_c   1.000
_cell.angle_alpha   90.00
_cell.angle_beta   90.00
_cell.angle_gamma   90.00
#
_symmetry.space_group_name_H-M   'P 1'
#
loop_
_entity.id
_entity.type
_entity.pdbx_description
1 polymer ?
#
loop_
_entity_poly.entity_id
_entity_poly.type
_entity_poly.pdbx_seq_one_letter_code
_entity_poly.pdbx_strand_id
1 'polypeptide(L)'
;MDKNIIHIKSIGQLLEGSGLGKPTHPLIAIIDTANIAFGEEMLGLRISSDLYSIALKDASCGLDYGRNSYDFSEGVLSFSAPNQVFTVSKVQKLNEVKGWMLYFHPDLIRNTKLASKIDDYTFFNYEVNEALHLSEKEQSVLSNLVDLIKDEINERIDNHSQQVLVSNIELMLNYSQRFYQRQSEREVLEPFFAFS
;
A
#
# COMPACT_ATOMS: atom_id res chain seq x y z
N MET A 1 2.52 -10.56 -28.19
CA MET A 1 1.17 -10.79 -27.64
C MET A 1 1.02 -9.84 -26.47
N ASP A 2 0.22 -8.80 -26.63
CA ASP A 2 -0.11 -7.90 -25.53
C ASP A 2 -0.85 -8.72 -24.46
N LYS A 3 -0.18 -8.95 -23.33
CA LYS A 3 -0.85 -9.56 -22.17
C LYS A 3 -1.92 -8.58 -21.71
N ASN A 4 -3.18 -8.98 -21.76
CA ASN A 4 -4.30 -8.18 -21.31
C ASN A 4 -4.02 -7.68 -19.90
N ILE A 5 -4.19 -6.37 -19.68
CA ILE A 5 -4.13 -5.78 -18.35
C ILE A 5 -5.45 -6.10 -17.65
N ILE A 6 -5.38 -6.72 -16.48
CA ILE A 6 -6.53 -6.88 -15.60
C ILE A 6 -6.75 -5.56 -14.88
N HIS A 7 -7.93 -4.97 -15.03
CA HIS A 7 -8.27 -3.69 -14.41
C HIS A 7 -9.29 -3.88 -13.29
N ILE A 8 -8.90 -3.53 -12.07
CA ILE A 8 -9.71 -3.65 -10.84
C ILE A 8 -10.37 -2.30 -10.55
N LYS A 9 -11.69 -2.24 -10.62
CA LYS A 9 -12.46 -0.99 -10.50
C LYS A 9 -12.99 -0.72 -9.09
N SER A 10 -13.05 -1.71 -8.22
CA SER A 10 -13.68 -1.57 -6.90
C SER A 10 -13.09 -2.51 -5.88
N ILE A 11 -13.33 -2.22 -4.60
CA ILE A 11 -12.99 -3.08 -3.47
C ILE A 11 -13.65 -4.47 -3.61
N GLY A 12 -14.89 -4.52 -4.09
CA GLY A 12 -15.58 -5.79 -4.34
C GLY A 12 -14.85 -6.67 -5.34
N GLN A 13 -14.45 -6.12 -6.50
CA GLN A 13 -13.68 -6.86 -7.50
C GLN A 13 -12.31 -7.31 -6.97
N LEU A 14 -11.64 -6.44 -6.18
CA LEU A 14 -10.36 -6.78 -5.56
C LEU A 14 -10.48 -8.01 -4.67
N LEU A 15 -11.44 -8.00 -3.73
CA LEU A 15 -11.63 -9.09 -2.77
C LEU A 15 -12.12 -10.37 -3.43
N GLU A 16 -13.04 -10.26 -4.38
CA GLU A 16 -13.54 -11.40 -5.16
C GLU A 16 -12.43 -12.07 -5.98
N GLY A 17 -11.63 -11.25 -6.68
CA GLY A 17 -10.48 -11.73 -7.47
C GLY A 17 -9.36 -12.33 -6.62
N SER A 18 -9.27 -11.94 -5.33
CA SER A 18 -8.32 -12.50 -4.36
C SER A 18 -8.89 -13.66 -3.55
N GLY A 19 -10.13 -14.09 -3.79
CA GLY A 19 -10.77 -15.18 -3.05
C GLY A 19 -11.15 -14.82 -1.60
N LEU A 20 -11.20 -13.53 -1.26
CA LEU A 20 -11.43 -13.04 0.11
C LEU A 20 -12.90 -12.72 0.42
N GLY A 21 -13.81 -13.02 -0.53
CA GLY A 21 -15.24 -12.86 -0.33
C GLY A 21 -15.76 -11.44 -0.54
N LYS A 22 -16.83 -11.07 0.18
CA LYS A 22 -17.49 -9.76 0.02
C LYS A 22 -16.88 -8.70 0.92
N PRO A 23 -16.81 -7.43 0.48
CA PRO A 23 -16.30 -6.34 1.30
C PRO A 23 -17.25 -5.99 2.44
N THR A 24 -16.70 -5.70 3.62
CA THR A 24 -17.44 -5.11 4.75
C THR A 24 -17.76 -3.64 4.47
N HIS A 25 -16.84 -2.92 3.82
CA HIS A 25 -17.02 -1.53 3.42
C HIS A 25 -16.82 -1.36 1.91
N PRO A 26 -17.68 -0.62 1.18
CA PRO A 26 -17.63 -0.56 -0.28
C PRO A 26 -16.42 0.18 -0.86
N LEU A 27 -15.81 1.10 -0.09
CA LEU A 27 -14.78 2.01 -0.59
C LEU A 27 -13.38 1.80 0.03
N ILE A 28 -13.25 0.92 1.01
CA ILE A 28 -11.97 0.65 1.69
C ILE A 28 -11.90 -0.81 2.13
N ALA A 29 -10.72 -1.39 2.06
CA ALA A 29 -10.42 -2.71 2.61
C ALA A 29 -9.00 -2.78 3.13
N ILE A 30 -8.79 -3.60 4.16
CA ILE A 30 -7.49 -4.02 4.62
C ILE A 30 -7.37 -5.52 4.43
N ILE A 31 -6.31 -5.93 3.78
CA ILE A 31 -6.00 -7.34 3.49
C ILE A 31 -4.72 -7.69 4.24
N ASP A 32 -4.79 -8.73 5.06
CA ASP A 32 -3.60 -9.33 5.63
C ASP A 32 -2.87 -10.13 4.53
N THR A 33 -1.57 -9.92 4.38
CA THR A 33 -0.80 -10.61 3.34
C THR A 33 -0.82 -12.12 3.49
N ALA A 34 -0.96 -12.62 4.72
CA ALA A 34 -1.08 -14.06 4.99
C ALA A 34 -2.34 -14.70 4.38
N ASN A 35 -3.36 -13.89 4.09
CA ASN A 35 -4.62 -14.35 3.50
C ASN A 35 -4.63 -14.35 1.98
N ILE A 36 -3.57 -13.84 1.33
CA ILE A 36 -3.49 -13.78 -0.12
C ILE A 36 -2.76 -15.01 -0.65
N ALA A 37 -3.44 -15.80 -1.46
CA ALA A 37 -2.82 -16.88 -2.23
C ALA A 37 -2.60 -16.40 -3.67
N PHE A 38 -1.35 -16.11 -4.02
CA PHE A 38 -0.99 -15.96 -5.43
C PHE A 38 -0.56 -17.31 -5.99
N GLY A 39 -1.30 -17.81 -6.98
CA GLY A 39 -0.92 -19.00 -7.71
C GLY A 39 0.10 -18.69 -8.83
N GLU A 40 0.78 -19.72 -9.33
CA GLU A 40 1.72 -19.59 -10.45
C GLU A 40 1.06 -19.02 -11.73
N GLU A 41 -0.26 -19.17 -11.85
CA GLU A 41 -1.08 -18.63 -12.93
C GLU A 41 -1.08 -17.10 -12.98
N MET A 42 -0.76 -16.44 -11.87
CA MET A 42 -0.66 -14.99 -11.80
C MET A 42 0.68 -14.44 -12.31
N LEU A 43 1.68 -15.28 -12.50
CA LEU A 43 3.00 -14.87 -12.99
C LEU A 43 2.89 -14.17 -14.35
N GLY A 44 3.46 -12.96 -14.40
CA GLY A 44 3.50 -12.14 -15.60
C GLY A 44 2.17 -11.48 -15.94
N LEU A 45 1.13 -11.60 -15.10
CA LEU A 45 -0.07 -10.77 -15.24
C LEU A 45 0.26 -9.29 -15.00
N ARG A 46 -0.36 -8.45 -15.79
CA ARG A 46 -0.33 -6.99 -15.61
C ARG A 46 -1.66 -6.57 -14.99
N ILE A 47 -1.57 -5.89 -13.86
CA ILE A 47 -2.73 -5.46 -13.07
C ILE A 47 -2.69 -3.94 -12.94
N SER A 48 -3.82 -3.30 -13.13
CA SER A 48 -4.05 -1.90 -12.77
C SER A 48 -5.32 -1.80 -11.93
N SER A 49 -5.49 -0.71 -11.19
CA SER A 49 -6.71 -0.50 -10.41
C SER A 49 -7.10 0.97 -10.35
N ASP A 50 -8.38 1.24 -10.06
CA ASP A 50 -8.89 2.57 -9.72
C ASP A 50 -8.67 2.91 -8.23
N LEU A 51 -7.93 2.07 -7.49
CA LEU A 51 -7.74 2.18 -6.05
C LEU A 51 -6.37 2.77 -5.73
N TYR A 52 -6.29 3.57 -4.68
CA TYR A 52 -5.05 3.81 -3.96
C TYR A 52 -4.68 2.56 -3.16
N SER A 53 -3.40 2.26 -3.04
CA SER A 53 -2.92 1.23 -2.12
C SER A 53 -1.72 1.70 -1.30
N ILE A 54 -1.70 1.24 -0.06
CA ILE A 54 -0.57 1.37 0.87
C ILE A 54 -0.30 -0.02 1.40
N ALA A 55 0.90 -0.55 1.19
CA ALA A 55 1.22 -1.91 1.60
C ALA A 55 2.50 -1.94 2.43
N LEU A 56 2.38 -2.48 3.64
CA LEU A 56 3.53 -2.86 4.46
C LEU A 56 3.80 -4.34 4.25
N LYS A 57 5.03 -4.66 3.87
CA LYS A 57 5.49 -6.03 3.66
C LYS A 57 6.76 -6.26 4.44
N ASP A 58 6.86 -7.46 4.99
CA ASP A 58 8.13 -7.96 5.51
C ASP A 58 9.13 -8.09 4.34
N ALA A 59 10.40 -7.90 4.63
CA ALA A 59 11.50 -7.87 3.67
C ALA A 59 11.59 -9.07 2.71
N SER A 60 11.04 -10.20 3.10
CA SER A 60 11.08 -11.43 2.29
C SER A 60 10.15 -11.42 1.07
N CYS A 61 9.28 -10.41 0.92
CA CYS A 61 8.29 -10.37 -0.14
C CYS A 61 8.83 -9.73 -1.43
N GLY A 62 9.37 -10.54 -2.33
CA GLY A 62 9.88 -10.11 -3.63
C GLY A 62 8.79 -9.70 -4.63
N LEU A 63 8.15 -8.52 -4.43
CA LEU A 63 7.39 -7.86 -5.47
C LEU A 63 8.29 -6.81 -6.12
N ASP A 64 8.59 -6.98 -7.39
CA ASP A 64 9.33 -6.00 -8.15
C ASP A 64 8.39 -4.85 -8.54
N TYR A 65 8.66 -3.68 -7.99
CA TYR A 65 8.12 -2.42 -8.46
C TYR A 65 9.11 -1.81 -9.46
N GLY A 66 8.71 -1.66 -10.68
CA GLY A 66 9.53 -1.03 -11.71
C GLY A 66 10.76 -1.89 -12.11
N ARG A 67 11.91 -1.24 -12.34
CA ARG A 67 13.15 -1.87 -12.86
C ARG A 67 14.12 -2.35 -11.78
N ASN A 68 13.86 -2.07 -10.51
CA ASN A 68 14.78 -2.36 -9.42
C ASN A 68 14.26 -3.53 -8.57
N SER A 69 15.05 -4.57 -8.42
CA SER A 69 14.86 -5.60 -7.40
C SER A 69 15.54 -5.11 -6.13
N TYR A 70 14.79 -5.03 -5.03
CA TYR A 70 15.33 -4.62 -3.75
C TYR A 70 15.48 -5.84 -2.83
N ASP A 71 16.67 -5.94 -2.22
CA ASP A 71 16.97 -6.94 -1.20
C ASP A 71 16.88 -6.25 0.17
N PHE A 72 15.82 -6.55 0.95
CA PHE A 72 15.50 -5.81 2.16
C PHE A 72 15.54 -6.70 3.39
N SER A 73 16.19 -6.23 4.44
CA SER A 73 16.22 -6.87 5.77
C SER A 73 15.23 -6.28 6.78
N GLU A 74 14.53 -5.19 6.42
CA GLU A 74 13.59 -4.45 7.29
C GLU A 74 12.24 -4.28 6.56
N GLY A 75 11.16 -3.93 7.30
CA GLY A 75 9.83 -3.77 6.71
C GLY A 75 9.78 -2.68 5.64
N VAL A 76 9.11 -2.96 4.53
CA VAL A 76 9.01 -2.08 3.38
C VAL A 76 7.59 -1.58 3.21
N LEU A 77 7.44 -0.26 3.18
CA LEU A 77 6.18 0.39 2.82
C LEU A 77 6.20 0.80 1.36
N SER A 78 5.16 0.43 0.63
CA SER A 78 4.97 0.78 -0.77
C SER A 78 3.62 1.44 -1.00
N PHE A 79 3.55 2.31 -2.00
CA PHE A 79 2.37 3.09 -2.35
C PHE A 79 2.03 2.90 -3.81
N SER A 80 0.75 2.96 -4.15
CA SER A 80 0.31 3.10 -5.53
C SER A 80 -0.91 3.98 -5.67
N ALA A 81 -0.90 4.79 -6.72
CA ALA A 81 -2.04 5.59 -7.13
C ALA A 81 -2.93 4.82 -8.12
N PRO A 82 -4.18 5.27 -8.32
CA PRO A 82 -5.04 4.75 -9.37
C PRO A 82 -4.37 4.73 -10.75
N ASN A 83 -4.70 3.73 -11.54
CA ASN A 83 -4.22 3.52 -12.92
C ASN A 83 -2.74 3.16 -13.07
N GLN A 84 -1.98 3.02 -12.00
CA GLN A 84 -0.63 2.45 -12.08
C GLN A 84 -0.70 0.97 -12.45
N VAL A 85 0.24 0.53 -13.31
CA VAL A 85 0.29 -0.85 -13.79
C VAL A 85 1.40 -1.62 -13.09
N PHE A 86 1.05 -2.73 -12.47
CA PHE A 86 1.98 -3.66 -11.82
C PHE A 86 2.10 -4.93 -12.65
N THR A 87 3.29 -5.53 -12.64
CA THR A 87 3.51 -6.85 -13.18
C THR A 87 3.84 -7.81 -12.04
N VAL A 88 3.13 -8.92 -11.97
CA VAL A 88 3.46 -9.99 -11.02
C VAL A 88 4.70 -10.72 -11.53
N SER A 89 5.86 -10.41 -10.97
CA SER A 89 7.17 -10.92 -11.42
C SER A 89 7.59 -12.19 -10.70
N LYS A 90 7.14 -12.38 -9.46
CA LYS A 90 7.43 -13.57 -8.66
C LYS A 90 6.17 -13.98 -7.88
N VAL A 91 5.94 -15.27 -7.80
CA VAL A 91 4.98 -15.85 -6.88
C VAL A 91 5.75 -16.36 -5.68
N GLN A 92 5.67 -15.64 -4.59
CA GLN A 92 6.11 -16.17 -3.29
C GLN A 92 4.90 -16.75 -2.57
N LYS A 93 5.16 -17.74 -1.73
CA LYS A 93 4.16 -18.21 -0.77
C LYS A 93 3.92 -17.10 0.25
N LEU A 94 2.98 -16.20 -0.06
CA LEU A 94 2.66 -15.04 0.79
C LEU A 94 2.17 -15.42 2.20
N ASN A 95 1.73 -16.66 2.40
CA ASN A 95 1.41 -17.20 3.72
C ASN A 95 2.60 -17.21 4.71
N GLU A 96 3.83 -17.01 4.23
CA GLU A 96 5.02 -16.85 5.07
C GLU A 96 5.39 -15.37 5.28
N VAL A 97 4.74 -14.43 4.57
CA VAL A 97 5.03 -13.01 4.60
C VAL A 97 4.07 -12.30 5.54
N LYS A 98 4.60 -11.69 6.58
CA LYS A 98 3.82 -10.83 7.48
C LYS A 98 3.68 -9.44 6.86
N GLY A 99 2.48 -8.89 6.93
CA GLY A 99 2.20 -7.56 6.46
C GLY A 99 0.72 -7.31 6.23
N TRP A 100 0.42 -6.13 5.74
CA TRP A 100 -0.95 -5.73 5.42
C TRP A 100 -0.96 -4.85 4.17
N MET A 101 -2.09 -4.82 3.50
CA MET A 101 -2.39 -3.97 2.37
C MET A 101 -3.68 -3.21 2.63
N LEU A 102 -3.61 -1.89 2.67
CA LEU A 102 -4.75 -0.98 2.71
C LEU A 102 -5.07 -0.55 1.28
N TYR A 103 -6.32 -0.74 0.87
CA TYR A 103 -6.85 -0.26 -0.40
C TYR A 103 -8.02 0.68 -0.15
N PHE A 104 -8.06 1.81 -0.86
CA PHE A 104 -9.23 2.68 -0.81
C PHE A 104 -9.54 3.29 -2.18
N HIS A 105 -10.83 3.41 -2.47
CA HIS A 105 -11.31 4.05 -3.69
C HIS A 105 -11.25 5.58 -3.55
N PRO A 106 -10.94 6.35 -4.62
CA PRO A 106 -10.94 7.82 -4.58
C PRO A 106 -12.24 8.44 -4.05
N ASP A 107 -13.38 7.77 -4.23
CA ASP A 107 -14.67 8.25 -3.71
C ASP A 107 -14.73 8.32 -2.19
N LEU A 108 -13.91 7.56 -1.47
CA LEU A 108 -13.82 7.64 -0.01
C LEU A 108 -13.36 9.02 0.46
N ILE A 109 -12.40 9.60 -0.25
CA ILE A 109 -11.81 10.90 0.09
C ILE A 109 -12.50 12.06 -0.63
N ARG A 110 -13.46 11.78 -1.54
CA ARG A 110 -14.19 12.81 -2.30
C ARG A 110 -14.84 13.82 -1.36
N ASN A 111 -14.71 15.11 -1.69
CA ASN A 111 -15.23 16.23 -0.89
C ASN A 111 -14.56 16.39 0.49
N THR A 112 -13.40 15.81 0.70
CA THR A 112 -12.59 16.02 1.91
C THR A 112 -11.35 16.86 1.59
N LYS A 113 -10.67 17.37 2.64
CA LYS A 113 -9.41 18.09 2.48
C LYS A 113 -8.31 17.18 1.93
N LEU A 114 -8.36 15.89 2.22
CA LEU A 114 -7.38 14.94 1.72
C LEU A 114 -7.45 14.81 0.19
N ALA A 115 -8.63 14.88 -0.42
CA ALA A 115 -8.77 14.83 -1.88
C ALA A 115 -7.99 15.94 -2.60
N SER A 116 -7.89 17.12 -2.00
CA SER A 116 -7.13 18.25 -2.59
C SER A 116 -5.63 18.20 -2.31
N LYS A 117 -5.19 17.32 -1.42
CA LYS A 117 -3.79 17.20 -0.98
C LYS A 117 -3.14 15.87 -1.36
N ILE A 118 -3.92 14.90 -1.83
CA ILE A 118 -3.40 13.54 -2.08
C ILE A 118 -2.24 13.53 -3.08
N ASP A 119 -2.27 14.44 -4.05
CA ASP A 119 -1.23 14.59 -5.06
C ASP A 119 0.05 15.27 -4.53
N ASP A 120 -0.01 15.90 -3.36
CA ASP A 120 1.17 16.49 -2.69
C ASP A 120 2.06 15.40 -2.06
N TYR A 121 1.51 14.20 -1.83
CA TYR A 121 2.29 13.05 -1.35
C TYR A 121 3.06 12.41 -2.52
N THR A 122 4.33 12.81 -2.66
CA THR A 122 5.18 12.45 -3.82
C THR A 122 5.38 10.96 -4.02
N PHE A 123 5.24 10.14 -2.97
CA PHE A 123 5.36 8.69 -3.06
C PHE A 123 4.21 8.00 -3.82
N PHE A 124 3.14 8.70 -4.15
CA PHE A 124 2.13 8.23 -5.10
C PHE A 124 2.50 8.51 -6.57
N ASN A 125 3.52 9.35 -6.82
CA ASN A 125 3.94 9.66 -8.18
C ASN A 125 4.75 8.50 -8.77
N TYR A 126 4.51 8.19 -10.03
CA TYR A 126 5.14 7.07 -10.74
C TYR A 126 6.67 7.16 -10.81
N GLU A 127 7.23 8.37 -10.71
CA GLU A 127 8.67 8.62 -10.82
C GLU A 127 9.43 8.32 -9.51
N VAL A 128 8.72 8.22 -8.38
CA VAL A 128 9.31 8.00 -7.05
C VAL A 128 8.90 6.60 -6.56
N ASN A 129 9.32 5.58 -7.28
CA ASN A 129 9.10 4.17 -6.87
C ASN A 129 10.17 3.69 -5.87
N GLU A 130 10.63 4.56 -4.99
CA GLU A 130 11.51 4.15 -3.91
C GLU A 130 10.70 3.58 -2.77
N ALA A 131 11.02 2.36 -2.41
CA ALA A 131 10.41 1.73 -1.25
C ALA A 131 10.85 2.45 0.03
N LEU A 132 9.91 2.74 0.91
CA LEU A 132 10.20 3.35 2.19
C LEU A 132 10.58 2.26 3.21
N HIS A 133 11.81 2.33 3.70
CA HIS A 133 12.31 1.44 4.74
C HIS A 133 11.91 1.93 6.12
N LEU A 134 11.28 1.07 6.90
CA LEU A 134 10.75 1.39 8.20
C LEU A 134 11.48 0.65 9.31
N SER A 135 11.88 1.38 10.35
CA SER A 135 12.26 0.78 11.63
C SER A 135 11.06 0.07 12.28
N GLU A 136 11.31 -0.86 13.21
CA GLU A 136 10.26 -1.57 13.96
C GLU A 136 9.27 -0.60 14.64
N LYS A 137 9.78 0.51 15.20
CA LYS A 137 8.94 1.53 15.83
C LYS A 137 7.99 2.20 14.83
N GLU A 138 8.45 2.47 13.62
CA GLU A 138 7.65 3.10 12.57
C GLU A 138 6.63 2.15 11.98
N GLN A 139 7.00 0.89 11.80
CA GLN A 139 6.06 -0.18 11.46
C GLN A 139 4.95 -0.30 12.50
N SER A 140 5.31 -0.25 13.80
CA SER A 140 4.34 -0.29 14.89
C SER A 140 3.37 0.89 14.84
N VAL A 141 3.85 2.11 14.57
CA VAL A 141 2.98 3.30 14.43
C VAL A 141 1.96 3.11 13.30
N LEU A 142 2.40 2.66 12.12
CA LEU A 142 1.51 2.48 10.99
C LEU A 142 0.54 1.31 11.19
N SER A 143 0.99 0.22 11.80
CA SER A 143 0.14 -0.94 12.10
C SER A 143 -0.96 -0.59 13.12
N ASN A 144 -0.67 0.24 14.12
CA ASN A 144 -1.69 0.73 15.04
C ASN A 144 -2.77 1.56 14.32
N LEU A 145 -2.40 2.37 13.32
CA LEU A 145 -3.37 3.11 12.51
C LEU A 145 -4.20 2.17 11.63
N VAL A 146 -3.58 1.12 11.10
CA VAL A 146 -4.30 0.08 10.36
C VAL A 146 -5.33 -0.62 11.25
N ASP A 147 -4.99 -0.92 12.49
CA ASP A 147 -5.93 -1.55 13.43
C ASP A 147 -7.10 -0.61 13.74
N LEU A 148 -6.87 0.69 13.95
CA LEU A 148 -7.96 1.67 14.10
C LEU A 148 -8.88 1.74 12.87
N ILE A 149 -8.30 1.66 11.66
CA ILE A 149 -9.08 1.63 10.42
C ILE A 149 -9.87 0.31 10.31
N LYS A 150 -9.28 -0.84 10.69
CA LYS A 150 -9.98 -2.13 10.71
C LYS A 150 -11.18 -2.11 11.65
N ASP A 151 -11.00 -1.55 12.84
CA ASP A 151 -12.07 -1.43 13.83
C ASP A 151 -13.22 -0.59 13.26
N GLU A 152 -12.92 0.58 12.67
CA GLU A 152 -13.94 1.45 12.06
C GLU A 152 -14.66 0.78 10.86
N ILE A 153 -13.95 0.03 10.01
CA ILE A 153 -14.55 -0.71 8.90
C ILE A 153 -15.55 -1.78 9.38
N ASN A 154 -15.30 -2.36 10.54
CA ASN A 154 -16.14 -3.43 11.12
C ASN A 154 -17.30 -2.89 11.95
N GLU A 155 -17.29 -1.60 12.29
CA GLU A 155 -18.39 -0.95 12.97
C GLU A 155 -19.55 -0.63 12.01
N ARG A 156 -20.69 -0.23 12.58
CA ARG A 156 -21.84 0.20 11.79
C ARG A 156 -21.56 1.53 11.12
N ILE A 157 -21.67 1.60 9.81
CA ILE A 157 -21.50 2.83 9.05
C ILE A 157 -22.50 3.89 9.53
N ASP A 158 -21.99 5.05 9.94
CA ASP A 158 -22.75 6.22 10.34
C ASP A 158 -22.25 7.50 9.63
N ASN A 159 -22.78 8.66 10.03
CA ASN A 159 -22.45 9.95 9.43
C ASN A 159 -21.00 10.42 9.70
N HIS A 160 -20.28 9.79 10.62
CA HIS A 160 -18.92 10.13 11.03
C HIS A 160 -17.88 9.14 10.48
N SER A 161 -18.29 7.93 10.09
CA SER A 161 -17.40 6.86 9.67
C SER A 161 -16.44 7.29 8.55
N GLN A 162 -16.94 8.00 7.52
CA GLN A 162 -16.07 8.52 6.46
C GLN A 162 -14.98 9.44 7.01
N GLN A 163 -15.33 10.37 7.92
CA GLN A 163 -14.38 11.32 8.47
C GLN A 163 -13.33 10.61 9.34
N VAL A 164 -13.73 9.64 10.13
CA VAL A 164 -12.81 8.84 10.97
C VAL A 164 -11.83 8.08 10.09
N LEU A 165 -12.31 7.37 9.06
CA LEU A 165 -11.48 6.64 8.11
C LEU A 165 -10.49 7.57 7.39
N VAL A 166 -10.97 8.68 6.85
CA VAL A 166 -10.13 9.65 6.12
C VAL A 166 -9.10 10.30 7.02
N SER A 167 -9.44 10.62 8.28
CA SER A 167 -8.50 11.20 9.25
C SER A 167 -7.36 10.23 9.59
N ASN A 168 -7.65 8.93 9.75
CA ASN A 168 -6.63 7.91 9.99
C ASN A 168 -5.75 7.69 8.75
N ILE A 169 -6.32 7.71 7.55
CA ILE A 169 -5.55 7.63 6.29
C ILE A 169 -4.64 8.86 6.16
N GLU A 170 -5.16 10.08 6.37
CA GLU A 170 -4.36 11.32 6.31
C GLU A 170 -3.22 11.29 7.34
N LEU A 171 -3.48 10.81 8.56
CA LEU A 171 -2.45 10.65 9.58
C LEU A 171 -1.38 9.63 9.16
N MET A 172 -1.77 8.51 8.57
CA MET A 172 -0.85 7.51 8.02
C MET A 172 0.03 8.11 6.93
N LEU A 173 -0.53 8.86 5.99
CA LEU A 173 0.21 9.52 4.92
C LEU A 173 1.19 10.57 5.45
N ASN A 174 0.79 11.35 6.47
CA ASN A 174 1.67 12.33 7.12
C ASN A 174 2.85 11.66 7.83
N TYR A 175 2.64 10.53 8.52
CA TYR A 175 3.74 9.75 9.10
C TYR A 175 4.67 9.21 8.01
N SER A 176 4.11 8.67 6.94
CA SER A 176 4.87 8.13 5.81
C SER A 176 5.72 9.22 5.15
N GLN A 177 5.17 10.42 4.95
CA GLN A 177 5.91 11.58 4.43
C GLN A 177 7.09 11.97 5.33
N ARG A 178 6.88 11.97 6.65
CA ARG A 178 7.95 12.24 7.62
C ARG A 178 9.04 11.18 7.58
N PHE A 179 8.67 9.91 7.46
CA PHE A 179 9.63 8.80 7.39
C PHE A 179 10.44 8.83 6.09
N TYR A 180 9.78 9.17 4.98
CA TYR A 180 10.40 9.34 3.68
C TYR A 180 11.44 10.47 3.67
N GLN A 181 11.09 11.64 4.22
CA GLN A 181 12.03 12.77 4.33
C GLN A 181 13.27 12.38 5.15
N ARG A 182 13.08 11.68 6.26
CA ARG A 182 14.20 11.20 7.08
C ARG A 182 15.10 10.19 6.35
N GLN A 183 14.52 9.29 5.55
CA GLN A 183 15.30 8.35 4.73
C GLN A 183 16.16 9.11 3.73
N SER A 184 15.59 10.04 2.97
CA SER A 184 16.30 10.87 2.00
C SER A 184 17.44 11.69 2.64
N GLU A 185 17.23 12.23 3.84
CA GLU A 185 18.28 12.97 4.58
C GLU A 185 19.44 12.05 4.98
N ARG A 186 19.21 10.80 5.34
CA ARG A 186 20.25 9.81 5.66
C ARG A 186 21.06 9.44 4.44
N GLU A 187 20.43 9.17 3.32
CA GLU A 187 21.08 8.81 2.05
C GLU A 187 22.00 9.92 1.54
N VAL A 188 21.68 11.19 1.80
CA VAL A 188 22.53 12.33 1.46
C VAL A 188 23.76 12.42 2.38
N LEU A 189 23.65 11.97 3.64
CA LEU A 189 24.73 12.10 4.63
C LEU A 189 25.71 10.91 4.64
N GLU A 190 25.29 9.71 4.25
CA GLU A 190 26.14 8.51 4.24
C GLU A 190 27.43 8.64 3.41
N PRO A 191 27.46 9.30 2.21
CA PRO A 191 28.70 9.47 1.46
C PRO A 191 29.75 10.30 2.18
N PHE A 192 29.35 11.19 3.10
CA PHE A 192 30.27 12.05 3.85
C PHE A 192 31.00 11.36 5.01
N PHE A 193 30.44 10.26 5.53
CA PHE A 193 31.02 9.51 6.66
C PHE A 193 31.77 8.25 6.24
N ALA A 194 31.70 7.83 4.98
CA ALA A 194 32.40 6.65 4.46
C ALA A 194 33.91 6.84 4.24
N PHE A 195 34.45 8.04 4.47
CA PHE A 195 35.86 8.39 4.29
C PHE A 195 36.56 8.88 5.57
N SER A 196 36.07 8.52 6.76
CA SER A 196 36.72 8.84 8.04
C SER A 196 37.30 7.63 8.71
#